data_0fe53798370df7ce2949c1d145f771ac
#
_entry.id   0fe53798370df7ce2949c1d145f771ac
#
_cell.length_a   1.000
_cell.length_b   1.000
_cell.length_c   1.000
_cell.angle_alpha   90.00
_cell.angle_beta   90.00
_cell.angle_gamma   90.00
#
_symmetry.space_group_name_H-M   'P 1'
#
loop_
_entity.id
_entity.type
_entity.pdbx_description
1 polymer ?
#
loop_
_entity_poly.entity_id
_entity_poly.type
_entity_poly.pdbx_seq_one_letter_code
_entity_poly.pdbx_strand_id
1 'polypeptide(L)'
;MSTILPTIESPHDLQGLSPDDLENLATEMRQALCQVAASRTAHFASNLGVVELCLALHRVFDFRKDRLIWDTGHQIYPHKLITGRYNRFDTIRTRGGLMGFPNPSESPYDLFMTGHAGCSVSAALGLASGDSLQGHDDRHSVAVILSLIHISEPTRRTP
;
A
#
# COMPACT_ATOMS: atom_id res chain seq x y z
N MET A 1 -22.37 -7.86 14.47
CA MET A 1 -21.90 -7.83 13.08
C MET A 1 -20.74 -8.80 12.98
N SER A 2 -20.69 -9.62 11.95
CA SER A 2 -19.51 -10.50 11.73
C SER A 2 -18.32 -9.62 11.34
N THR A 3 -17.15 -9.92 11.87
CA THR A 3 -15.90 -9.23 11.51
C THR A 3 -15.48 -9.66 10.10
N ILE A 4 -15.18 -8.70 9.24
CA ILE A 4 -14.82 -8.92 7.82
C ILE A 4 -13.30 -9.06 7.66
N LEU A 5 -12.52 -8.19 8.31
CA LEU A 5 -11.07 -8.13 8.12
C LEU A 5 -10.34 -9.47 8.30
N PRO A 6 -10.69 -10.33 9.28
CA PRO A 6 -10.05 -11.64 9.42
C PRO A 6 -10.32 -12.61 8.26
N THR A 7 -11.34 -12.35 7.42
CA THR A 7 -11.71 -13.20 6.28
C THR A 7 -11.03 -12.78 4.98
N ILE A 8 -10.33 -11.63 4.98
CA ILE A 8 -9.63 -11.12 3.81
C ILE A 8 -8.26 -11.81 3.69
N GLU A 9 -8.15 -12.71 2.75
CA GLU A 9 -6.89 -13.40 2.44
C GLU A 9 -6.15 -12.73 1.27
N SER A 10 -6.89 -12.04 0.41
CA SER A 10 -6.35 -11.34 -0.76
C SER A 10 -7.22 -10.14 -1.16
N PRO A 11 -6.70 -9.19 -1.94
CA PRO A 11 -7.52 -8.10 -2.48
C PRO A 11 -8.70 -8.56 -3.35
N HIS A 12 -8.67 -9.78 -3.87
CA HIS A 12 -9.77 -10.33 -4.65
C HIS A 12 -11.06 -10.44 -3.82
N ASP A 13 -10.93 -10.70 -2.53
CA ASP A 13 -12.06 -10.83 -1.60
C ASP A 13 -12.84 -9.51 -1.43
N LEU A 14 -12.20 -8.37 -1.75
CA LEU A 14 -12.88 -7.07 -1.73
C LEU A 14 -13.93 -6.93 -2.84
N GLN A 15 -13.82 -7.68 -3.93
CA GLN A 15 -14.69 -7.52 -5.10
C GLN A 15 -16.15 -7.87 -4.81
N GLY A 16 -16.39 -8.80 -3.88
CA GLY A 16 -17.72 -9.23 -3.47
C GLY A 16 -18.38 -8.39 -2.39
N LEU A 17 -17.66 -7.43 -1.80
CA LEU A 17 -18.17 -6.63 -0.67
C LEU A 17 -19.11 -5.52 -1.14
N SER A 18 -20.21 -5.32 -0.39
CA SER A 18 -21.09 -4.17 -0.57
C SER A 18 -20.42 -2.87 -0.09
N PRO A 19 -20.95 -1.69 -0.46
CA PRO A 19 -20.46 -0.42 0.08
C PRO A 19 -20.47 -0.39 1.61
N ASP A 20 -21.52 -0.89 2.25
CA ASP A 20 -21.64 -0.94 3.72
C ASP A 20 -20.59 -1.86 4.34
N ASP A 21 -20.29 -3.01 3.68
CA ASP A 21 -19.23 -3.92 4.13
C ASP A 21 -17.84 -3.26 4.01
N LEU A 22 -17.61 -2.45 2.98
CA LEU A 22 -16.36 -1.71 2.83
C LEU A 22 -16.18 -0.64 3.90
N GLU A 23 -17.25 0.05 4.30
CA GLU A 23 -17.20 1.01 5.42
C GLU A 23 -16.92 0.29 6.75
N ASN A 24 -17.56 -0.86 6.97
CA ASN A 24 -17.29 -1.70 8.14
C ASN A 24 -15.82 -2.19 8.12
N LEU A 25 -15.34 -2.69 6.98
CA LEU A 25 -13.95 -3.12 6.81
C LEU A 25 -12.96 -1.97 7.08
N ALA A 26 -13.22 -0.77 6.57
CA ALA A 26 -12.39 0.40 6.84
C ALA A 26 -12.34 0.73 8.34
N THR A 27 -13.47 0.57 9.05
CA THR A 27 -13.54 0.75 10.50
C THR A 27 -12.72 -0.32 11.23
N GLU A 28 -12.83 -1.59 10.85
CA GLU A 28 -12.05 -2.69 11.44
C GLU A 28 -10.54 -2.50 11.18
N MET A 29 -10.15 -2.07 9.97
CA MET A 29 -8.77 -1.75 9.65
C MET A 29 -8.22 -0.63 10.55
N ARG A 30 -8.99 0.43 10.80
CA ARG A 30 -8.59 1.49 11.72
C ARG A 30 -8.42 0.99 13.14
N GLN A 31 -9.30 0.11 13.60
CA GLN A 31 -9.18 -0.51 14.93
C GLN A 31 -7.88 -1.32 15.04
N ALA A 32 -7.55 -2.13 14.02
CA ALA A 32 -6.29 -2.89 13.98
C ALA A 32 -5.07 -1.96 14.00
N LEU A 33 -5.10 -0.85 13.25
CA LEU A 33 -4.05 0.18 13.27
C LEU A 33 -3.89 0.82 14.65
N CYS A 34 -5.01 1.17 15.32
CA CYS A 34 -5.00 1.73 16.67
C CYS A 34 -4.40 0.76 17.69
N GLN A 35 -4.74 -0.53 17.61
CA GLN A 35 -4.20 -1.56 18.51
C GLN A 35 -2.67 -1.68 18.40
N VAL A 36 -2.15 -1.68 17.19
CA VAL A 36 -0.70 -1.70 16.96
C VAL A 36 -0.05 -0.42 17.47
N ALA A 37 -0.62 0.75 17.18
CA ALA A 37 -0.08 2.03 17.62
C ALA A 37 -0.08 2.19 19.15
N ALA A 38 -1.04 1.60 19.86
CA ALA A 38 -1.10 1.61 21.32
C ALA A 38 0.00 0.74 21.97
N SER A 39 0.52 -0.26 21.25
CA SER A 39 1.48 -1.22 21.78
C SER A 39 2.94 -0.94 21.38
N ARG A 40 3.16 -0.14 20.34
CA ARG A 40 4.51 0.12 19.79
C ARG A 40 4.59 1.38 18.95
N THR A 41 5.80 1.87 18.71
CA THR A 41 6.04 3.00 17.81
C THR A 41 5.73 2.61 16.37
N ALA A 42 4.75 3.29 15.76
CA ALA A 42 4.30 3.06 14.40
C ALA A 42 3.98 4.39 13.70
N HIS A 43 3.99 4.40 12.37
CA HIS A 43 3.52 5.54 11.58
C HIS A 43 1.99 5.54 11.57
N PHE A 44 1.37 6.23 12.52
CA PHE A 44 -0.07 6.10 12.77
C PHE A 44 -0.91 6.96 11.84
N ALA A 45 -0.73 8.29 11.86
CA ALA A 45 -1.58 9.22 11.14
C ALA A 45 -1.58 9.00 9.62
N SER A 46 -0.41 8.73 9.04
CA SER A 46 -0.27 8.45 7.61
C SER A 46 -0.99 7.17 7.17
N ASN A 47 -1.08 6.18 8.04
CA ASN A 47 -1.80 4.94 7.74
C ASN A 47 -3.31 5.07 7.90
N LEU A 48 -3.79 5.84 8.88
CA LEU A 48 -5.22 6.13 9.03
C LEU A 48 -5.78 6.91 7.85
N GLY A 49 -5.01 7.84 7.30
CA GLY A 49 -5.42 8.71 6.21
C GLY A 49 -5.54 8.04 4.83
N VAL A 50 -5.02 6.80 4.68
CA VAL A 50 -5.01 6.11 3.39
C VAL A 50 -5.85 4.82 3.38
N VAL A 51 -6.65 4.57 4.40
CA VAL A 51 -7.45 3.33 4.49
C VAL A 51 -8.41 3.22 3.32
N GLU A 52 -9.28 4.21 3.09
CA GLU A 52 -10.25 4.19 1.99
C GLU A 52 -9.56 4.25 0.63
N LEU A 53 -8.50 5.05 0.50
CA LEU A 53 -7.71 5.08 -0.73
C LEU A 53 -7.15 3.70 -1.05
N CYS A 54 -6.62 2.99 -0.07
CA CYS A 54 -6.09 1.65 -0.24
C CYS A 54 -7.18 0.67 -0.70
N LEU A 55 -8.36 0.68 -0.06
CA LEU A 55 -9.50 -0.15 -0.45
C LEU A 55 -9.97 0.17 -1.87
N ALA A 56 -10.10 1.46 -2.22
CA ALA A 56 -10.52 1.90 -3.55
C ALA A 56 -9.52 1.46 -4.64
N LEU A 57 -8.22 1.62 -4.41
CA LEU A 57 -7.19 1.18 -5.35
C LEU A 57 -7.27 -0.32 -5.61
N HIS A 58 -7.41 -1.13 -4.57
CA HIS A 58 -7.50 -2.59 -4.72
C HIS A 58 -8.87 -3.08 -5.25
N ARG A 59 -9.88 -2.22 -5.26
CA ARG A 59 -11.16 -2.49 -5.94
C ARG A 59 -11.10 -2.20 -7.44
N VAL A 60 -10.28 -1.23 -7.85
CA VAL A 60 -10.20 -0.75 -9.24
C VAL A 60 -9.10 -1.46 -10.02
N PHE A 61 -7.94 -1.70 -9.40
CA PHE A 61 -6.77 -2.26 -10.03
C PHE A 61 -6.48 -3.68 -9.53
N ASP A 62 -6.00 -4.54 -10.42
CA ASP A 62 -5.45 -5.85 -10.06
C ASP A 62 -3.92 -5.74 -9.91
N PHE A 63 -3.42 -5.56 -8.70
CA PHE A 63 -1.99 -5.41 -8.44
C PHE A 63 -1.18 -6.73 -8.51
N ARG A 64 -1.75 -7.79 -8.97
CA ARG A 64 -0.99 -8.94 -9.50
C ARG A 64 -0.56 -8.71 -10.94
N LYS A 65 -1.31 -7.90 -11.69
CA LYS A 65 -1.06 -7.48 -13.06
C LYS A 65 -0.50 -6.06 -13.11
N ASP A 66 -1.19 -5.12 -12.47
CA ASP A 66 -0.83 -3.72 -12.37
C ASP A 66 0.33 -3.49 -11.38
N ARG A 67 0.88 -2.29 -11.39
CA ARG A 67 2.03 -1.90 -10.58
C ARG A 67 1.59 -0.90 -9.50
N LEU A 68 1.81 -1.22 -8.23
CA LEU A 68 1.56 -0.31 -7.12
C LEU A 68 2.87 0.03 -6.41
N ILE A 69 3.15 1.33 -6.31
CA ILE A 69 4.31 1.85 -5.59
C ILE A 69 3.83 2.77 -4.48
N TRP A 70 4.29 2.51 -3.27
CA TRP A 70 4.09 3.36 -2.12
C TRP A 70 5.32 4.24 -1.93
N ASP A 71 5.18 5.57 -2.15
CA ASP A 71 6.28 6.51 -1.94
C ASP A 71 6.66 6.54 -0.45
N THR A 72 7.94 6.48 -0.14
CA THR A 72 8.46 6.20 1.20
C THR A 72 8.01 4.83 1.75
N GLY A 73 6.73 4.49 1.65
CA GLY A 73 6.16 3.21 2.05
C GLY A 73 5.80 3.08 3.53
N HIS A 74 5.89 4.15 4.33
CA HIS A 74 5.51 4.11 5.75
C HIS A 74 3.99 4.09 5.97
N GLN A 75 3.19 4.37 4.95
CA GLN A 75 1.72 4.33 4.93
C GLN A 75 1.16 2.99 4.40
N ILE A 76 1.97 1.92 4.39
CA ILE A 76 1.63 0.63 3.76
C ILE A 76 0.75 -0.29 4.62
N TYR A 77 0.47 0.06 5.86
CA TYR A 77 -0.20 -0.87 6.78
C TYR A 77 -1.59 -1.31 6.30
N PRO A 78 -2.47 -0.43 5.77
CA PRO A 78 -3.74 -0.86 5.18
C PRO A 78 -3.55 -1.88 4.06
N HIS A 79 -2.55 -1.68 3.19
CA HIS A 79 -2.20 -2.62 2.13
C HIS A 79 -1.79 -4.00 2.68
N LYS A 80 -0.99 -4.03 3.76
CA LYS A 80 -0.61 -5.30 4.40
C LYS A 80 -1.81 -6.04 4.97
N LEU A 81 -2.77 -5.32 5.56
CA LEU A 81 -3.99 -5.91 6.12
C LEU A 81 -4.81 -6.66 5.08
N ILE A 82 -4.98 -6.08 3.88
CA ILE A 82 -5.82 -6.66 2.82
C ILE A 82 -5.07 -7.55 1.83
N THR A 83 -3.78 -7.73 1.99
CA THR A 83 -2.95 -8.61 1.15
C THR A 83 -2.48 -9.87 1.90
N GLY A 84 -3.35 -10.40 2.77
CA GLY A 84 -3.17 -11.69 3.44
C GLY A 84 -2.21 -11.67 4.64
N ARG A 85 -1.89 -10.49 5.18
CA ARG A 85 -0.94 -10.36 6.31
C ARG A 85 -1.60 -10.00 7.63
N TYR A 86 -2.94 -9.97 7.69
CA TYR A 86 -3.68 -9.64 8.91
C TYR A 86 -3.30 -10.53 10.10
N ASN A 87 -3.23 -11.84 9.90
CA ASN A 87 -2.91 -12.81 10.97
C ASN A 87 -1.51 -12.64 11.59
N ARG A 88 -0.64 -11.86 10.98
CA ARG A 88 0.71 -11.54 11.46
C ARG A 88 0.88 -10.05 11.72
N PHE A 89 -0.18 -9.26 11.61
CA PHE A 89 -0.09 -7.82 11.67
C PHE A 89 0.36 -7.29 13.04
N ASP A 90 0.04 -8.01 14.09
CA ASP A 90 0.52 -7.75 15.45
C ASP A 90 2.04 -7.83 15.60
N THR A 91 2.74 -8.48 14.65
CA THR A 91 4.21 -8.59 14.64
C THR A 91 4.90 -7.45 13.88
N ILE A 92 4.16 -6.48 13.34
CA ILE A 92 4.74 -5.42 12.51
C ILE A 92 5.82 -4.63 13.29
N ARG A 93 6.97 -4.37 12.64
CA ARG A 93 8.15 -3.72 13.22
C ARG A 93 8.77 -4.43 14.42
N THR A 94 8.56 -5.72 14.56
CA THR A 94 9.31 -6.54 15.52
C THR A 94 10.37 -7.37 14.79
N ARG A 95 11.38 -7.85 15.54
CA ARG A 95 12.42 -8.73 14.99
C ARG A 95 11.79 -10.05 14.52
N GLY A 96 11.96 -10.38 13.24
CA GLY A 96 11.35 -11.58 12.62
C GLY A 96 9.87 -11.44 12.28
N GLY A 97 9.24 -10.31 12.60
CA GLY A 97 7.88 -9.98 12.23
C GLY A 97 7.79 -9.23 10.89
N LEU A 98 6.61 -8.68 10.63
CA LEU A 98 6.37 -7.89 9.42
C LEU A 98 7.17 -6.58 9.42
N MET A 99 7.71 -6.23 8.26
CA MET A 99 8.40 -4.97 8.05
C MET A 99 7.42 -3.79 8.07
N GLY A 100 7.84 -2.64 8.58
CA GLY A 100 7.05 -1.40 8.58
C GLY A 100 7.01 -0.69 7.22
N PHE A 101 7.63 -1.26 6.19
CA PHE A 101 7.72 -0.78 4.81
C PHE A 101 7.36 -1.92 3.85
N PRO A 102 7.17 -1.64 2.53
CA PRO A 102 7.00 -2.69 1.53
C PRO A 102 8.17 -3.67 1.56
N ASN A 103 7.86 -4.95 1.44
CA ASN A 103 8.88 -6.00 1.40
C ASN A 103 8.46 -7.12 0.44
N PRO A 104 9.10 -7.25 -0.73
CA PRO A 104 8.80 -8.29 -1.72
C PRO A 104 8.93 -9.73 -1.18
N SER A 105 9.72 -9.93 -0.12
CA SER A 105 9.83 -11.24 0.52
C SER A 105 8.61 -11.61 1.39
N GLU A 106 7.73 -10.65 1.68
CA GLU A 106 6.52 -10.89 2.48
C GLU A 106 5.28 -11.14 1.62
N SER A 107 5.22 -10.52 0.43
CA SER A 107 4.03 -10.56 -0.40
C SER A 107 4.36 -10.26 -1.86
N PRO A 108 3.72 -10.95 -2.83
CA PRO A 108 3.85 -10.64 -4.26
C PRO A 108 3.21 -9.30 -4.65
N TYR A 109 2.47 -8.66 -3.74
CA TYR A 109 1.90 -7.34 -3.93
C TYR A 109 2.86 -6.19 -3.59
N ASP A 110 4.01 -6.49 -3.00
CA ASP A 110 5.05 -5.51 -2.67
C ASP A 110 6.14 -5.56 -3.75
N LEU A 111 6.23 -4.55 -4.63
CA LEU A 111 7.16 -4.57 -5.77
C LEU A 111 8.60 -4.25 -5.37
N PHE A 112 8.79 -3.30 -4.44
CA PHE A 112 10.10 -2.82 -4.03
C PHE A 112 10.17 -2.62 -2.53
N MET A 113 11.37 -2.74 -1.98
CA MET A 113 11.67 -2.16 -0.67
C MET A 113 11.86 -0.66 -0.85
N THR A 114 10.98 0.13 -0.24
CA THR A 114 11.07 1.59 -0.22
C THR A 114 11.41 2.10 1.17
N GLY A 115 11.65 3.37 1.33
CA GLY A 115 12.03 4.00 2.60
C GLY A 115 12.44 5.47 2.42
N HIS A 116 12.69 5.89 1.17
CA HIS A 116 13.02 7.27 0.81
C HIS A 116 11.87 7.89 0.02
N ALA A 117 11.56 9.15 0.30
CA ALA A 117 10.53 9.91 -0.39
C ALA A 117 11.03 10.36 -1.79
N GLY A 118 10.08 10.51 -2.73
CA GLY A 118 10.31 11.11 -4.04
C GLY A 118 10.78 10.15 -5.14
N CYS A 119 10.96 8.85 -4.86
CA CYS A 119 11.39 7.88 -5.86
C CYS A 119 10.23 7.24 -6.66
N SER A 120 9.01 7.35 -6.19
CA SER A 120 7.87 6.60 -6.72
C SER A 120 7.47 7.01 -8.14
N VAL A 121 7.54 8.30 -8.49
CA VAL A 121 7.20 8.79 -9.84
C VAL A 121 8.17 8.25 -10.88
N SER A 122 9.47 8.36 -10.60
CA SER A 122 10.51 7.84 -11.51
C SER A 122 10.42 6.30 -11.65
N ALA A 123 10.14 5.60 -10.55
CA ALA A 123 9.96 4.16 -10.57
C ALA A 123 8.70 3.75 -11.35
N ALA A 124 7.56 4.46 -11.16
CA ALA A 124 6.33 4.22 -11.91
C ALA A 124 6.51 4.46 -13.41
N LEU A 125 7.20 5.55 -13.77
CA LEU A 125 7.54 5.85 -15.17
C LEU A 125 8.41 4.74 -15.80
N GLY A 126 9.42 4.29 -15.06
CA GLY A 126 10.30 3.21 -15.51
C GLY A 126 9.56 1.89 -15.73
N LEU A 127 8.65 1.54 -14.80
CA LEU A 127 7.81 0.35 -14.94
C LEU A 127 6.84 0.47 -16.12
N ALA A 128 6.13 1.59 -16.25
CA ALA A 128 5.20 1.81 -17.37
C ALA A 128 5.92 1.75 -18.72
N SER A 129 7.10 2.38 -18.83
CA SER A 129 7.91 2.32 -20.05
C SER A 129 8.40 0.90 -20.35
N GLY A 130 8.82 0.15 -19.32
CA GLY A 130 9.25 -1.24 -19.47
C GLY A 130 8.11 -2.17 -19.86
N ASP A 131 6.93 -2.00 -19.26
CA ASP A 131 5.73 -2.77 -19.60
C ASP A 131 5.30 -2.47 -21.05
N SER A 132 5.31 -1.20 -21.49
CA SER A 132 4.98 -0.84 -22.89
C SER A 132 5.97 -1.42 -23.90
N LEU A 133 7.29 -1.37 -23.61
CA LEU A 133 8.30 -1.99 -24.46
C LEU A 133 8.15 -3.51 -24.60
N GLN A 134 7.52 -4.15 -23.61
CA GLN A 134 7.22 -5.59 -23.63
C GLN A 134 5.84 -5.91 -24.22
N GLY A 135 5.07 -4.91 -24.69
CA GLY A 135 3.74 -5.08 -25.23
C GLY A 135 2.64 -5.28 -24.18
N HIS A 136 2.89 -4.86 -22.93
CA HIS A 136 1.93 -4.90 -21.84
C HIS A 136 1.24 -3.54 -21.65
N ASP A 137 0.65 -2.99 -22.74
CA ASP A 137 0.01 -1.67 -22.73
C ASP A 137 -1.29 -1.61 -21.92
N ASP A 138 -1.78 -2.75 -21.47
CA ASP A 138 -2.97 -2.92 -20.65
C ASP A 138 -2.65 -2.93 -19.12
N ARG A 139 -1.40 -2.64 -18.74
CA ARG A 139 -0.98 -2.51 -17.33
C ARG A 139 -0.94 -1.07 -16.89
N HIS A 140 -1.39 -0.83 -15.66
CA HIS A 140 -1.33 0.47 -15.01
C HIS A 140 -0.20 0.53 -14.00
N SER A 141 0.51 1.66 -13.97
CA SER A 141 1.51 1.96 -12.93
C SER A 141 0.97 3.08 -12.04
N VAL A 142 0.69 2.73 -10.78
CA VAL A 142 0.09 3.60 -9.78
C VAL A 142 1.13 3.94 -8.72
N ALA A 143 1.35 5.23 -8.47
CA ALA A 143 2.20 5.71 -7.38
C ALA A 143 1.35 6.43 -6.33
N VAL A 144 1.38 5.96 -5.08
CA VAL A 144 0.77 6.64 -3.94
C VAL A 144 1.81 7.52 -3.30
N ILE A 145 1.65 8.84 -3.46
CA ILE A 145 2.64 9.85 -3.08
C ILE A 145 2.15 10.58 -1.83
N LEU A 146 3.00 10.66 -0.81
CA LEU A 146 2.70 11.40 0.41
C LEU A 146 3.13 12.87 0.33
N SER A 147 4.24 13.15 -0.35
CA SER A 147 4.79 14.50 -0.46
C SER A 147 5.26 14.78 -1.88
N LEU A 148 4.80 15.87 -2.45
CA LEU A 148 5.19 16.33 -3.79
C LEU A 148 6.41 17.28 -3.78
N ILE A 149 6.83 17.76 -2.61
CA ILE A 149 7.87 18.78 -2.51
C ILE A 149 9.25 18.31 -3.01
N HIS A 150 9.46 16.98 -3.03
CA HIS A 150 10.72 16.38 -3.46
C HIS A 150 10.72 15.88 -4.91
N ILE A 151 9.59 16.01 -5.63
CA ILE A 151 9.42 15.36 -6.94
C ILE A 151 9.89 16.25 -8.09
N SER A 152 9.92 17.55 -7.92
CA SER A 152 10.14 18.45 -9.04
C SER A 152 10.68 19.81 -8.65
N GLU A 153 11.80 19.86 -7.95
CA GLU A 153 12.64 21.04 -8.16
C GLU A 153 13.34 20.84 -9.51
N PRO A 154 12.97 21.62 -10.56
CA PRO A 154 13.83 21.68 -11.71
C PRO A 154 15.17 22.17 -11.19
N THR A 155 16.21 21.38 -11.37
CA THR A 155 17.58 21.81 -11.12
C THR A 155 17.75 23.17 -11.80
N ARG A 156 17.66 24.25 -11.04
CA ARG A 156 18.01 25.56 -11.51
C ARG A 156 19.49 25.47 -11.89
N ARG A 157 19.76 25.32 -13.18
CA ARG A 157 21.10 25.63 -13.69
C ARG A 157 21.31 27.09 -13.37
N THR A 158 22.07 27.37 -12.33
CA THR A 158 22.67 28.69 -12.15
C THR A 158 23.54 28.96 -13.36
N PRO A 159 23.37 30.13 -13.98
CA PRO A 159 24.19 30.53 -15.11
C PRO A 159 25.67 30.60 -14.76
#